data_08abe094e677f5e4723a15dab9ddd2a9
#
_entry.id   08abe094e677f5e4723a15dab9ddd2a9
#
_cell.length_a   1.000
_cell.length_b   1.000
_cell.length_c   1.000
_cell.angle_alpha   90.00
_cell.angle_beta   90.00
_cell.angle_gamma   90.00
#
_symmetry.space_group_name_H-M   'P 1'
#
loop_
_entity.id
_entity.type
_entity.pdbx_description
1 polymer ?
#
loop_
_entity_poly.entity_id
_entity_poly.type
_entity_poly.pdbx_seq_one_letter_code
_entity_poly.pdbx_strand_id
1 'polypeptide(L)'
;VSASYKMNVLHFHFSDDESWRLEIPGLEELTAVGSRRGHTTDESRCLYPCYDGGYDPDAATVGNGYYSREDFIGLLRYAAERHIRVIPEIESPGHARAAIVSMKARYNKYKDTDVEKAAEYLLSEPEDTSRYASVQYYTDNVINVAMPSTYRFMEKVIQELAAMYREAGVPLATVHLGGDEVARGVWLGSPKCQALMKEKGMTKPHDLAEHFITQMADIMQRNGLKFSGWQEVALGHTEEAHRQLRTQAAGVYCWNTVPGYDEVVY
;
A
#
# COMPACT_ATOMS: atom_id res chain seq x y z
N VAL A 1 -10.99 -9.56 22.61
CA VAL A 1 -9.84 -10.47 22.69
C VAL A 1 -8.59 -9.70 23.08
N SER A 2 -8.06 -8.76 22.26
CA SER A 2 -6.77 -8.06 22.52
C SER A 2 -6.72 -7.39 23.90
N ALA A 3 -7.79 -6.69 24.31
CA ALA A 3 -7.88 -6.06 25.63
C ALA A 3 -7.84 -7.09 26.78
N SER A 4 -8.45 -8.27 26.61
CA SER A 4 -8.41 -9.35 27.61
C SER A 4 -7.01 -9.88 27.84
N TYR A 5 -6.14 -9.80 26.83
CA TYR A 5 -4.71 -10.15 26.92
C TYR A 5 -3.81 -8.96 27.27
N LYS A 6 -4.40 -7.81 27.64
CA LYS A 6 -3.68 -6.58 27.98
C LYS A 6 -2.80 -6.06 26.85
N MET A 7 -3.13 -6.37 25.60
CA MET A 7 -2.50 -5.77 24.43
C MET A 7 -2.99 -4.34 24.27
N ASN A 8 -2.10 -3.43 23.90
CA ASN A 8 -2.39 -1.99 23.80
C ASN A 8 -2.19 -1.45 22.38
N VAL A 9 -1.83 -2.29 21.42
CA VAL A 9 -1.67 -1.93 20.00
C VAL A 9 -2.33 -3.00 19.15
N LEU A 10 -3.08 -2.57 18.14
CA LEU A 10 -3.57 -3.37 17.03
C LEU A 10 -2.90 -2.88 15.77
N HIS A 11 -2.02 -3.67 15.19
CA HIS A 11 -1.49 -3.47 13.86
C HIS A 11 -2.51 -4.07 12.88
N PHE A 12 -3.10 -3.25 12.01
CA PHE A 12 -4.24 -3.63 11.21
C PHE A 12 -3.95 -3.54 9.71
N HIS A 13 -3.76 -4.69 9.10
CA HIS A 13 -3.42 -4.88 7.71
C HIS A 13 -4.68 -4.77 6.82
N PHE A 14 -4.77 -3.72 5.98
CA PHE A 14 -5.96 -3.42 5.17
C PHE A 14 -5.82 -3.78 3.70
N SER A 15 -4.61 -3.91 3.18
CA SER A 15 -4.38 -4.14 1.76
C SER A 15 -3.25 -5.12 1.52
N ASP A 16 -3.43 -5.95 0.51
CA ASP A 16 -2.46 -6.92 0.03
C ASP A 16 -2.78 -7.27 -1.44
N ASP A 17 -2.08 -8.23 -2.01
CA ASP A 17 -2.28 -8.71 -3.38
C ASP A 17 -3.70 -9.24 -3.63
N GLU A 18 -4.25 -9.95 -2.65
CA GLU A 18 -5.53 -10.62 -2.76
C GLU A 18 -6.73 -9.77 -2.36
N SER A 19 -6.53 -8.62 -1.72
CA SER A 19 -7.65 -7.74 -1.41
C SER A 19 -7.28 -6.36 -0.90
N TRP A 20 -8.25 -5.45 -1.05
CA TRP A 20 -8.32 -4.16 -0.37
C TRP A 20 -9.52 -4.14 0.58
N ARG A 21 -9.33 -3.84 1.86
CA ARG A 21 -10.35 -4.05 2.90
C ARG A 21 -10.83 -2.78 3.61
N LEU A 22 -10.60 -1.60 3.05
CA LEU A 22 -11.05 -0.35 3.66
C LEU A 22 -11.67 0.58 2.60
N GLU A 23 -12.85 1.10 2.89
CA GLU A 23 -13.45 2.13 2.05
C GLU A 23 -12.67 3.44 2.13
N ILE A 24 -12.28 3.96 0.94
CA ILE A 24 -11.61 5.25 0.78
C ILE A 24 -12.50 6.15 -0.09
N PRO A 25 -13.09 7.22 0.47
CA PRO A 25 -13.94 8.13 -0.28
C PRO A 25 -13.24 8.72 -1.51
N GLY A 26 -13.89 8.62 -2.66
CA GLY A 26 -13.37 9.06 -3.95
C GLY A 26 -12.49 8.02 -4.68
N LEU A 27 -12.29 6.84 -4.10
CA LEU A 27 -11.61 5.69 -4.68
C LEU A 27 -12.49 4.43 -4.57
N GLU A 28 -13.72 4.53 -5.04
CA GLU A 28 -14.76 3.51 -4.87
C GLU A 28 -14.35 2.16 -5.47
N GLU A 29 -13.51 2.16 -6.50
CA GLU A 29 -13.02 0.95 -7.15
C GLU A 29 -12.17 0.06 -6.21
N LEU A 30 -11.56 0.63 -5.18
CA LEU A 30 -10.82 -0.14 -4.16
C LEU A 30 -11.71 -1.15 -3.44
N THR A 31 -12.97 -0.80 -3.16
CA THR A 31 -13.93 -1.71 -2.54
C THR A 31 -14.86 -2.38 -3.54
N ALA A 32 -15.21 -1.71 -4.64
CA ALA A 32 -16.08 -2.30 -5.67
C ALA A 32 -15.41 -3.44 -6.43
N VAL A 33 -14.09 -3.39 -6.60
CA VAL A 33 -13.28 -4.40 -7.33
C VAL A 33 -12.31 -5.08 -6.37
N GLY A 34 -11.49 -4.30 -5.67
CA GLY A 34 -10.37 -4.81 -4.86
C GLY A 34 -10.78 -5.59 -3.62
N SER A 35 -12.03 -5.47 -3.15
CA SER A 35 -12.53 -6.25 -2.00
C SER A 35 -13.29 -7.51 -2.40
N ARG A 36 -13.38 -7.79 -3.70
CA ARG A 36 -14.17 -8.89 -4.25
C ARG A 36 -13.31 -9.87 -5.00
N ARG A 37 -13.62 -11.14 -4.91
CA ARG A 37 -12.96 -12.24 -5.61
C ARG A 37 -13.99 -13.11 -6.29
N GLY A 38 -13.70 -13.55 -7.52
CA GLY A 38 -14.60 -14.40 -8.26
C GLY A 38 -14.04 -14.76 -9.63
N HIS A 39 -14.80 -15.53 -10.40
CA HIS A 39 -14.43 -15.85 -11.75
C HIS A 39 -14.50 -14.60 -12.64
N THR A 40 -13.40 -14.27 -13.25
CA THR A 40 -13.25 -13.13 -14.15
C THR A 40 -12.21 -13.44 -15.21
N THR A 41 -12.28 -12.75 -16.35
CA THR A 41 -11.29 -12.87 -17.43
C THR A 41 -10.45 -11.60 -17.57
N ASP A 42 -10.88 -10.49 -16.96
CA ASP A 42 -10.28 -9.16 -17.15
C ASP A 42 -10.16 -8.35 -15.85
N GLU A 43 -10.62 -8.91 -14.74
CA GLU A 43 -10.63 -8.29 -13.42
C GLU A 43 -11.31 -6.90 -13.37
N SER A 44 -12.24 -6.64 -14.26
CA SER A 44 -12.96 -5.37 -14.31
C SER A 44 -13.95 -5.17 -13.14
N ARG A 45 -14.39 -6.25 -12.48
CA ARG A 45 -15.38 -6.27 -11.41
C ARG A 45 -14.91 -6.92 -10.11
N CYS A 46 -13.90 -7.75 -10.17
CA CYS A 46 -13.35 -8.47 -9.01
C CYS A 46 -11.94 -8.99 -9.34
N LEU A 47 -11.18 -9.33 -8.32
CA LEU A 47 -9.93 -10.05 -8.43
C LEU A 47 -10.17 -11.52 -8.77
N TYR A 48 -9.14 -12.21 -9.28
CA TYR A 48 -9.18 -13.65 -9.44
C TYR A 48 -9.50 -14.34 -8.12
N PRO A 49 -10.19 -15.53 -8.18
CA PRO A 49 -10.46 -16.28 -6.97
C PRO A 49 -9.14 -16.81 -6.38
N CYS A 50 -8.96 -16.53 -5.09
CA CYS A 50 -7.90 -17.12 -4.30
C CYS A 50 -8.43 -17.40 -2.88
N TYR A 51 -7.86 -18.37 -2.21
CA TYR A 51 -8.33 -18.85 -0.92
C TYR A 51 -9.85 -19.11 -0.92
N ASP A 52 -10.61 -18.58 0.00
CA ASP A 52 -12.06 -18.82 0.16
C ASP A 52 -12.95 -17.88 -0.68
N GLY A 53 -12.41 -17.23 -1.72
CA GLY A 53 -13.16 -16.25 -2.54
C GLY A 53 -14.34 -16.84 -3.31
N GLY A 54 -14.27 -18.11 -3.67
CA GLY A 54 -15.31 -18.75 -4.48
C GLY A 54 -15.35 -18.25 -5.92
N TYR A 55 -16.42 -18.59 -6.65
CA TYR A 55 -16.59 -18.20 -8.06
C TYR A 55 -17.46 -16.96 -8.25
N ASP A 56 -18.31 -16.65 -7.28
CA ASP A 56 -19.26 -15.53 -7.34
C ASP A 56 -18.74 -14.34 -6.53
N PRO A 57 -18.36 -13.23 -7.17
CA PRO A 57 -17.86 -12.05 -6.47
C PRO A 57 -18.91 -11.33 -5.62
N ASP A 58 -20.18 -11.61 -5.82
CA ASP A 58 -21.29 -11.00 -5.07
C ASP A 58 -21.74 -11.89 -3.89
N ALA A 59 -21.20 -13.11 -3.77
CA ALA A 59 -21.53 -14.00 -2.66
C ALA A 59 -20.93 -13.48 -1.34
N ALA A 60 -21.71 -13.62 -0.26
CA ALA A 60 -21.27 -13.34 1.10
C ALA A 60 -20.35 -14.48 1.59
N THR A 61 -19.09 -14.45 1.18
CA THR A 61 -18.04 -15.40 1.58
C THR A 61 -17.00 -14.70 2.44
N VAL A 62 -16.19 -15.48 3.15
CA VAL A 62 -15.06 -14.94 3.94
C VAL A 62 -13.99 -14.27 3.07
N GLY A 63 -13.99 -14.54 1.76
CA GLY A 63 -13.08 -13.91 0.80
C GLY A 63 -13.54 -12.55 0.30
N ASN A 64 -14.79 -12.15 0.53
CA ASN A 64 -15.40 -10.90 0.05
C ASN A 64 -15.78 -10.00 1.22
N GLY A 65 -15.62 -8.69 1.04
CA GLY A 65 -16.03 -7.69 2.02
C GLY A 65 -14.93 -6.69 2.36
N TYR A 66 -15.33 -5.65 3.06
CA TYR A 66 -14.47 -4.56 3.49
C TYR A 66 -15.08 -3.88 4.71
N TYR A 67 -14.30 -3.07 5.39
CA TYR A 67 -14.78 -2.14 6.41
C TYR A 67 -15.23 -0.86 5.72
N SER A 68 -16.49 -0.47 5.94
CA SER A 68 -16.94 0.87 5.55
C SER A 68 -16.18 1.93 6.36
N ARG A 69 -16.25 3.15 5.89
CA ARG A 69 -15.68 4.29 6.62
C ARG A 69 -16.24 4.37 8.05
N GLU A 70 -17.53 4.20 8.20
CA GLU A 70 -18.24 4.19 9.48
C GLU A 70 -17.83 3.03 10.37
N ASP A 71 -17.69 1.82 9.82
CA ASP A 71 -17.22 0.66 10.56
C ASP A 71 -15.82 0.90 11.15
N PHE A 72 -14.93 1.47 10.34
CA PHE A 72 -13.58 1.74 10.81
C PHE A 72 -13.54 2.84 11.88
N ILE A 73 -14.30 3.93 11.70
CA ILE A 73 -14.44 4.97 12.74
C ILE A 73 -15.01 4.39 14.03
N GLY A 74 -16.00 3.51 13.93
CA GLY A 74 -16.56 2.79 15.08
C GLY A 74 -15.53 1.89 15.76
N LEU A 75 -14.71 1.19 14.98
CA LEU A 75 -13.62 0.36 15.49
C LEU A 75 -12.57 1.20 16.23
N LEU A 76 -12.18 2.36 15.67
CA LEU A 76 -11.23 3.26 16.31
C LEU A 76 -11.70 3.75 17.67
N ARG A 77 -12.97 4.17 17.77
CA ARG A 77 -13.60 4.57 19.06
C ARG A 77 -13.62 3.41 20.05
N TYR A 78 -14.07 2.23 19.60
CA TYR A 78 -14.13 1.03 20.41
C TYR A 78 -12.75 0.59 20.94
N ALA A 79 -11.70 0.71 20.10
CA ALA A 79 -10.34 0.41 20.49
C ALA A 79 -9.81 1.42 21.52
N ALA A 80 -10.06 2.72 21.29
CA ALA A 80 -9.64 3.79 22.19
C ALA A 80 -10.23 3.66 23.59
N GLU A 81 -11.52 3.32 23.72
CA GLU A 81 -12.19 3.04 25.00
C GLU A 81 -11.51 1.91 25.80
N ARG A 82 -10.71 1.09 25.12
CA ARG A 82 -9.99 -0.06 25.70
C ARG A 82 -8.49 0.16 25.74
N HIS A 83 -8.06 1.42 25.56
CA HIS A 83 -6.66 1.82 25.53
C HIS A 83 -5.83 1.06 24.48
N ILE A 84 -6.45 0.67 23.36
CA ILE A 84 -5.79 0.04 22.23
C ILE A 84 -5.59 1.09 21.14
N ARG A 85 -4.33 1.34 20.78
CA ARG A 85 -3.97 2.13 19.63
C ARG A 85 -4.05 1.26 18.37
N VAL A 86 -4.69 1.76 17.32
CA VAL A 86 -4.72 1.11 16.01
C VAL A 86 -3.64 1.74 15.13
N ILE A 87 -2.84 0.92 14.45
CA ILE A 87 -1.86 1.30 13.42
C ILE A 87 -2.35 0.70 12.12
N PRO A 88 -2.85 1.51 11.17
CA PRO A 88 -3.28 1.00 9.88
C PRO A 88 -2.06 0.67 9.02
N GLU A 89 -2.14 -0.44 8.29
CA GLU A 89 -1.16 -0.84 7.29
C GLU A 89 -1.76 -0.80 5.90
N ILE A 90 -1.02 -0.13 4.99
CA ILE A 90 -1.30 -0.06 3.56
C ILE A 90 -0.03 -0.50 2.83
N GLU A 91 -0.11 -1.63 2.18
CA GLU A 91 1.03 -2.23 1.47
C GLU A 91 1.48 -1.41 0.27
N SER A 92 2.78 -1.13 0.24
CA SER A 92 3.47 -0.44 -0.85
C SER A 92 5.01 -0.55 -0.72
N PRO A 93 5.78 -0.58 -1.82
CA PRO A 93 5.33 -0.62 -3.20
C PRO A 93 4.93 -2.02 -3.68
N GLY A 94 5.31 -3.08 -2.98
CA GLY A 94 4.90 -4.46 -3.19
C GLY A 94 3.55 -4.78 -2.57
N HIS A 95 3.10 -6.03 -2.69
CA HIS A 95 1.82 -6.51 -2.13
C HIS A 95 0.63 -5.60 -2.45
N ALA A 96 0.66 -4.93 -3.60
CA ALA A 96 -0.28 -3.87 -3.96
C ALA A 96 -1.22 -4.24 -5.11
N ARG A 97 -1.31 -5.53 -5.46
CA ARG A 97 -2.06 -5.99 -6.63
C ARG A 97 -3.53 -5.57 -6.59
N ALA A 98 -4.19 -5.71 -5.45
CA ALA A 98 -5.59 -5.31 -5.33
C ALA A 98 -5.79 -3.81 -5.62
N ALA A 99 -4.89 -2.95 -5.17
CA ALA A 99 -4.92 -1.53 -5.48
C ALA A 99 -4.64 -1.26 -6.98
N ILE A 100 -3.65 -1.95 -7.56
CA ILE A 100 -3.29 -1.82 -8.98
C ILE A 100 -4.47 -2.20 -9.87
N VAL A 101 -5.11 -3.34 -9.62
CA VAL A 101 -6.28 -3.80 -10.39
C VAL A 101 -7.45 -2.83 -10.24
N SER A 102 -7.70 -2.35 -9.03
CA SER A 102 -8.76 -1.38 -8.76
C SER A 102 -8.54 -0.06 -9.51
N MET A 103 -7.32 0.46 -9.50
CA MET A 103 -7.00 1.71 -10.21
C MET A 103 -6.96 1.52 -11.73
N LYS A 104 -6.64 0.34 -12.22
CA LYS A 104 -6.80 -0.02 -13.63
C LYS A 104 -8.28 -0.11 -14.04
N ALA A 105 -9.15 -0.64 -13.19
CA ALA A 105 -10.60 -0.62 -13.43
C ALA A 105 -11.12 0.82 -13.48
N ARG A 106 -10.67 1.70 -12.56
CA ARG A 106 -10.95 3.14 -12.59
C ARG A 106 -10.46 3.79 -13.89
N TYR A 107 -9.23 3.52 -14.31
CA TYR A 107 -8.70 4.01 -15.58
C TYR A 107 -9.60 3.61 -16.76
N ASN A 108 -9.94 2.33 -16.86
CA ASN A 108 -10.80 1.84 -17.92
C ASN A 108 -12.23 2.44 -17.92
N LYS A 109 -12.74 2.79 -16.76
CA LYS A 109 -14.05 3.43 -16.59
C LYS A 109 -14.08 4.87 -17.15
N TYR A 110 -12.98 5.61 -17.02
CA TYR A 110 -12.94 7.03 -17.35
C TYR A 110 -12.13 7.39 -18.61
N LYS A 111 -11.27 6.51 -19.13
CA LYS A 111 -10.30 6.81 -20.20
C LYS A 111 -10.90 7.40 -21.48
N ASP A 112 -12.15 7.07 -21.79
CA ASP A 112 -12.85 7.53 -23.00
C ASP A 112 -13.69 8.81 -22.77
N THR A 113 -13.88 9.22 -21.51
CA THR A 113 -14.72 10.35 -21.12
C THR A 113 -13.98 11.44 -20.38
N ASP A 114 -12.98 11.08 -19.58
CA ASP A 114 -12.17 11.99 -18.74
C ASP A 114 -10.78 11.40 -18.52
N VAL A 115 -9.88 11.71 -19.42
CA VAL A 115 -8.50 11.15 -19.44
C VAL A 115 -7.70 11.56 -18.19
N GLU A 116 -7.91 12.79 -17.68
CA GLU A 116 -7.21 13.28 -16.50
C GLU A 116 -7.65 12.49 -15.27
N LYS A 117 -8.95 12.34 -15.09
CA LYS A 117 -9.52 11.54 -13.99
C LYS A 117 -9.14 10.05 -14.09
N ALA A 118 -9.07 9.53 -15.31
CA ALA A 118 -8.63 8.15 -15.53
C ALA A 118 -7.19 7.92 -15.03
N ALA A 119 -6.26 8.82 -15.39
CA ALA A 119 -4.85 8.70 -15.07
C ALA A 119 -4.48 9.19 -13.65
N GLU A 120 -5.40 9.84 -12.95
CA GLU A 120 -5.13 10.56 -11.70
C GLU A 120 -4.47 9.68 -10.63
N TYR A 121 -4.94 8.44 -10.49
CA TYR A 121 -4.47 7.48 -9.47
C TYR A 121 -3.96 6.16 -10.08
N LEU A 122 -3.59 6.16 -11.36
CA LEU A 122 -3.07 4.94 -12.01
C LEU A 122 -1.75 4.52 -11.36
N LEU A 123 -1.63 3.24 -11.04
CA LEU A 123 -0.50 2.68 -10.29
C LEU A 123 0.46 1.82 -11.14
N SER A 124 0.07 1.53 -12.37
CA SER A 124 0.86 0.72 -13.29
C SER A 124 1.01 1.42 -14.64
N GLU A 125 2.17 1.27 -15.26
CA GLU A 125 2.46 1.78 -16.60
C GLU A 125 2.10 0.70 -17.64
N PRO A 126 1.22 0.99 -18.62
CA PRO A 126 0.83 0.00 -19.63
C PRO A 126 1.99 -0.52 -20.48
N GLU A 127 3.03 0.28 -20.66
CA GLU A 127 4.22 -0.04 -21.44
C GLU A 127 5.30 -0.78 -20.65
N ASP A 128 5.07 -1.04 -19.36
CA ASP A 128 6.02 -1.77 -18.52
C ASP A 128 6.09 -3.23 -18.95
N THR A 129 7.28 -3.65 -19.37
CA THR A 129 7.60 -5.02 -19.78
C THR A 129 8.44 -5.78 -18.76
N SER A 130 8.49 -5.30 -17.53
CA SER A 130 9.21 -5.93 -16.43
C SER A 130 8.77 -7.39 -16.25
N ARG A 131 9.75 -8.25 -15.94
CA ARG A 131 9.49 -9.68 -15.67
C ARG A 131 9.98 -10.02 -14.29
N TYR A 132 9.06 -10.38 -13.43
CA TYR A 132 9.34 -10.80 -12.07
C TYR A 132 8.26 -11.76 -11.57
N ALA A 133 8.49 -12.38 -10.45
CA ALA A 133 7.48 -13.09 -9.68
C ALA A 133 7.71 -12.76 -8.19
N SER A 134 6.64 -12.42 -7.49
CA SER A 134 6.66 -12.28 -6.03
C SER A 134 6.81 -13.64 -5.36
N VAL A 135 6.97 -13.66 -4.04
CA VAL A 135 7.01 -14.89 -3.25
C VAL A 135 5.70 -15.69 -3.41
N GLN A 136 4.57 -15.00 -3.61
CA GLN A 136 3.26 -15.58 -3.86
C GLN A 136 2.98 -15.84 -5.36
N TYR A 137 4.01 -15.71 -6.21
CA TYR A 137 3.96 -15.91 -7.66
C TYR A 137 3.16 -14.88 -8.46
N TYR A 138 2.83 -13.72 -7.90
CA TYR A 138 2.28 -12.60 -8.67
C TYR A 138 3.37 -11.93 -9.52
N THR A 139 2.97 -11.46 -10.70
CA THR A 139 3.87 -10.81 -11.68
C THR A 139 3.47 -9.36 -11.97
N ASP A 140 2.47 -8.85 -11.24
CA ASP A 140 1.82 -7.56 -11.46
C ASP A 140 1.41 -6.85 -10.14
N ASN A 141 2.12 -7.17 -9.04
CA ASN A 141 1.76 -6.73 -7.69
C ASN A 141 2.60 -5.56 -7.13
N VAL A 142 3.42 -4.93 -7.95
CA VAL A 142 4.28 -3.82 -7.51
C VAL A 142 3.89 -2.54 -8.24
N ILE A 143 3.61 -1.47 -7.48
CA ILE A 143 3.26 -0.17 -8.04
C ILE A 143 4.46 0.48 -8.74
N ASN A 144 4.18 1.30 -9.77
CA ASN A 144 5.23 2.02 -10.49
C ASN A 144 5.65 3.29 -9.73
N VAL A 145 6.86 3.29 -9.19
CA VAL A 145 7.39 4.36 -8.33
C VAL A 145 7.87 5.59 -9.08
N ALA A 146 7.90 5.56 -10.42
CA ALA A 146 8.23 6.73 -11.25
C ALA A 146 6.99 7.53 -11.67
N MET A 147 5.80 7.06 -11.35
CA MET A 147 4.55 7.73 -11.72
C MET A 147 4.10 8.73 -10.64
N PRO A 148 3.87 10.01 -10.98
CA PRO A 148 3.30 10.98 -10.03
C PRO A 148 1.92 10.56 -9.48
N SER A 149 1.15 9.78 -10.24
CA SER A 149 -0.13 9.23 -9.82
C SER A 149 -0.02 8.28 -8.63
N THR A 150 1.07 7.55 -8.50
CA THR A 150 1.38 6.70 -7.35
C THR A 150 1.39 7.51 -6.05
N TYR A 151 2.08 8.63 -6.05
CA TYR A 151 2.18 9.48 -4.86
C TYR A 151 0.88 10.21 -4.55
N ARG A 152 0.12 10.61 -5.58
CA ARG A 152 -1.24 11.15 -5.39
C ARG A 152 -2.19 10.12 -4.77
N PHE A 153 -2.13 8.88 -5.23
CA PHE A 153 -2.90 7.78 -4.64
C PHE A 153 -2.55 7.57 -3.17
N MET A 154 -1.27 7.40 -2.86
CA MET A 154 -0.82 7.19 -1.49
C MET A 154 -1.19 8.36 -0.58
N GLU A 155 -0.97 9.59 -1.02
CA GLU A 155 -1.33 10.78 -0.25
C GLU A 155 -2.84 10.89 -0.02
N LYS A 156 -3.67 10.56 -1.03
CA LYS A 156 -5.13 10.49 -0.89
C LYS A 156 -5.55 9.48 0.18
N VAL A 157 -5.00 8.27 0.15
CA VAL A 157 -5.30 7.24 1.15
C VAL A 157 -4.90 7.70 2.55
N ILE A 158 -3.71 8.26 2.71
CA ILE A 158 -3.20 8.78 4.00
C ILE A 158 -4.10 9.90 4.53
N GLN A 159 -4.55 10.82 3.68
CA GLN A 159 -5.44 11.92 4.06
C GLN A 159 -6.81 11.42 4.52
N GLU A 160 -7.37 10.43 3.85
CA GLU A 160 -8.66 9.83 4.26
C GLU A 160 -8.52 9.05 5.58
N LEU A 161 -7.45 8.29 5.76
CA LEU A 161 -7.15 7.68 7.07
C LEU A 161 -7.08 8.74 8.17
N ALA A 162 -6.32 9.82 7.96
CA ALA A 162 -6.23 10.92 8.91
C ALA A 162 -7.58 11.59 9.19
N ALA A 163 -8.47 11.68 8.18
CA ALA A 163 -9.83 12.19 8.35
C ALA A 163 -10.68 11.27 9.22
N MET A 164 -10.60 9.94 9.01
CA MET A 164 -11.33 8.95 9.82
C MET A 164 -10.90 8.98 11.29
N TYR A 165 -9.60 9.10 11.56
CA TYR A 165 -9.07 9.22 12.93
C TYR A 165 -9.51 10.54 13.60
N ARG A 166 -9.49 11.67 12.89
CA ARG A 166 -10.00 12.94 13.41
C ARG A 166 -11.48 12.85 13.77
N GLU A 167 -12.29 12.23 12.92
CA GLU A 167 -13.72 12.06 13.18
C GLU A 167 -13.99 11.07 14.32
N ALA A 168 -13.16 10.06 14.46
CA ALA A 168 -13.20 9.16 15.61
C ALA A 168 -12.82 9.86 16.93
N GLY A 169 -12.14 11.00 16.86
CA GLY A 169 -11.61 11.71 18.04
C GLY A 169 -10.36 11.05 18.63
N VAL A 170 -9.64 10.27 17.83
CA VAL A 170 -8.40 9.58 18.26
C VAL A 170 -7.21 10.03 17.42
N PRO A 171 -5.99 10.10 17.96
CA PRO A 171 -4.83 10.53 17.19
C PRO A 171 -4.36 9.44 16.24
N LEU A 172 -4.09 9.81 14.97
CA LEU A 172 -3.28 9.03 14.06
C LEU A 172 -1.82 9.53 14.17
N ALA A 173 -0.93 8.70 14.64
CA ALA A 173 0.49 9.05 14.77
C ALA A 173 1.34 8.41 13.66
N THR A 174 0.93 7.24 13.20
CA THR A 174 1.75 6.39 12.33
C THR A 174 0.85 5.60 11.38
N VAL A 175 1.27 5.51 10.12
CA VAL A 175 0.77 4.54 9.15
C VAL A 175 1.91 3.58 8.81
N HIS A 176 1.63 2.30 8.77
CA HIS A 176 2.57 1.30 8.30
C HIS A 176 2.44 1.18 6.78
N LEU A 177 3.56 1.27 6.06
CA LEU A 177 3.59 1.34 4.59
C LEU A 177 3.94 0.00 3.93
N GLY A 178 4.05 -1.08 4.72
CA GLY A 178 4.52 -2.37 4.24
C GLY A 178 6.01 -2.34 3.91
N GLY A 179 6.35 -2.54 2.66
CA GLY A 179 7.71 -2.39 2.11
C GLY A 179 8.46 -3.70 1.92
N ASP A 180 7.87 -4.80 2.35
CA ASP A 180 8.46 -6.14 2.27
C ASP A 180 8.34 -6.76 0.87
N GLU A 181 9.15 -7.77 0.66
CA GLU A 181 9.11 -8.72 -0.46
C GLU A 181 9.02 -8.11 -1.86
N VAL A 182 9.54 -6.90 -2.08
CA VAL A 182 9.62 -6.30 -3.43
C VAL A 182 10.48 -7.18 -4.32
N ALA A 183 9.85 -7.80 -5.32
CA ALA A 183 10.46 -8.83 -6.12
C ALA A 183 11.63 -8.32 -6.98
N ARG A 184 12.64 -9.16 -7.16
CA ARG A 184 13.73 -8.84 -8.10
C ARG A 184 13.21 -8.81 -9.53
N GLY A 185 13.62 -7.82 -10.31
CA GLY A 185 13.21 -7.65 -11.71
C GLY A 185 12.08 -6.64 -11.91
N VAL A 186 11.45 -6.14 -10.83
CA VAL A 186 10.46 -5.06 -10.90
C VAL A 186 11.09 -3.79 -11.49
N TRP A 187 10.29 -3.00 -12.20
CA TRP A 187 10.63 -1.70 -12.80
C TRP A 187 11.67 -1.72 -13.93
N LEU A 188 12.36 -2.85 -14.16
CA LEU A 188 13.44 -2.94 -15.16
C LEU A 188 12.95 -2.76 -16.60
N GLY A 189 11.71 -3.14 -16.88
CA GLY A 189 11.06 -2.99 -18.18
C GLY A 189 10.18 -1.73 -18.30
N SER A 190 10.09 -0.91 -17.23
CA SER A 190 9.29 0.30 -17.22
C SER A 190 10.03 1.48 -17.85
N PRO A 191 9.54 2.06 -18.97
CA PRO A 191 10.11 3.25 -19.56
C PRO A 191 10.20 4.44 -18.59
N LYS A 192 9.19 4.64 -17.73
CA LYS A 192 9.18 5.74 -16.75
C LYS A 192 10.23 5.53 -15.66
N CYS A 193 10.36 4.32 -15.15
CA CYS A 193 11.41 4.02 -14.17
C CYS A 193 12.81 4.15 -14.75
N GLN A 194 13.02 3.71 -15.98
CA GLN A 194 14.30 3.90 -16.68
C GLN A 194 14.62 5.39 -16.92
N ALA A 195 13.62 6.19 -17.30
CA ALA A 195 13.79 7.63 -17.45
C ALA A 195 14.15 8.32 -16.12
N LEU A 196 13.46 7.96 -15.04
CA LEU A 196 13.75 8.46 -13.69
C LEU A 196 15.16 8.08 -13.22
N MET A 197 15.56 6.82 -13.44
CA MET A 197 16.91 6.36 -13.11
C MET A 197 17.97 7.18 -13.86
N LYS A 198 17.77 7.40 -15.16
CA LYS A 198 18.69 8.22 -15.97
C LYS A 198 18.74 9.66 -15.48
N GLU A 199 17.60 10.28 -15.22
CA GLU A 199 17.49 11.66 -14.75
C GLU A 199 18.24 11.88 -13.42
N LYS A 200 18.07 10.95 -12.49
CA LYS A 200 18.64 11.03 -11.13
C LYS A 200 20.01 10.36 -10.98
N GLY A 201 20.56 9.79 -12.05
CA GLY A 201 21.85 9.08 -12.01
C GLY A 201 21.82 7.80 -11.18
N MET A 202 20.66 7.18 -11.03
CA MET A 202 20.49 5.91 -10.32
C MET A 202 21.12 4.77 -11.13
N THR A 203 21.79 3.85 -10.46
CA THR A 203 22.54 2.77 -11.11
C THR A 203 21.98 1.38 -10.83
N LYS A 204 21.14 1.25 -9.81
CA LYS A 204 20.57 -0.03 -9.37
C LYS A 204 19.05 0.09 -9.22
N PRO A 205 18.27 -0.98 -9.46
CA PRO A 205 16.82 -0.99 -9.20
C PRO A 205 16.45 -0.63 -7.75
N HIS A 206 17.33 -0.97 -6.81
CA HIS A 206 17.17 -0.64 -5.39
C HIS A 206 17.12 0.87 -5.13
N ASP A 207 17.81 1.68 -5.95
CA ASP A 207 17.78 3.15 -5.85
C ASP A 207 16.35 3.69 -6.09
N LEU A 208 15.50 2.95 -6.83
CA LEU A 208 14.08 3.27 -7.01
C LEU A 208 13.27 2.99 -5.73
N ALA A 209 13.60 1.93 -4.99
CA ALA A 209 12.96 1.66 -3.70
C ALA A 209 13.33 2.75 -2.67
N GLU A 210 14.61 3.16 -2.62
CA GLU A 210 15.04 4.31 -1.81
C GLU A 210 14.30 5.59 -2.20
N HIS A 211 14.18 5.87 -3.50
CA HIS A 211 13.42 7.01 -4.00
C HIS A 211 11.97 6.95 -3.51
N PHE A 212 11.33 5.79 -3.63
CA PHE A 212 9.94 5.63 -3.19
C PHE A 212 9.79 5.92 -1.70
N ILE A 213 10.56 5.28 -0.84
CA ILE A 213 10.39 5.43 0.61
C ILE A 213 10.72 6.86 1.08
N THR A 214 11.70 7.54 0.45
CA THR A 214 12.00 8.93 0.77
C THR A 214 10.87 9.87 0.34
N GLN A 215 10.24 9.66 -0.82
CA GLN A 215 9.04 10.41 -1.22
C GLN A 215 7.86 10.16 -0.29
N MET A 216 7.67 8.91 0.14
CA MET A 216 6.62 8.56 1.11
C MET A 216 6.87 9.21 2.47
N ALA A 217 8.10 9.23 2.94
CA ALA A 217 8.49 9.91 4.17
C ALA A 217 8.16 11.41 4.13
N ASP A 218 8.40 12.08 2.99
CA ASP A 218 8.03 13.48 2.78
C ASP A 218 6.51 13.69 2.77
N ILE A 219 5.75 12.77 2.15
CA ILE A 219 4.28 12.80 2.19
C ILE A 219 3.79 12.67 3.62
N MET A 220 4.30 11.71 4.37
CA MET A 220 3.93 11.51 5.78
C MET A 220 4.23 12.75 6.60
N GLN A 221 5.40 13.33 6.45
CA GLN A 221 5.81 14.55 7.17
C GLN A 221 4.90 15.75 6.86
N ARG A 222 4.55 15.96 5.58
CA ARG A 222 3.62 17.04 5.17
C ARG A 222 2.23 16.88 5.79
N ASN A 223 1.82 15.63 6.05
CA ASN A 223 0.55 15.32 6.70
C ASN A 223 0.67 15.24 8.24
N GLY A 224 1.80 15.62 8.83
CA GLY A 224 2.04 15.63 10.28
C GLY A 224 2.15 14.23 10.89
N LEU A 225 2.50 13.24 10.10
CA LEU A 225 2.54 11.82 10.48
C LEU A 225 3.98 11.28 10.40
N LYS A 226 4.19 10.18 11.09
CA LYS A 226 5.36 9.32 10.90
C LYS A 226 4.95 8.06 10.16
N PHE A 227 5.89 7.44 9.44
CA PHE A 227 5.67 6.13 8.85
C PHE A 227 6.31 5.02 9.69
N SER A 228 5.85 3.81 9.51
CA SER A 228 6.55 2.57 9.86
C SER A 228 6.50 1.63 8.65
N GLY A 229 7.26 0.56 8.70
CA GLY A 229 7.29 -0.46 7.66
C GLY A 229 8.03 -1.70 8.12
N TRP A 230 8.03 -2.72 7.29
CA TRP A 230 8.86 -3.90 7.49
C TRP A 230 10.33 -3.53 7.33
N GLN A 231 11.24 -4.38 7.75
CA GLN A 231 12.68 -4.09 7.81
C GLN A 231 13.27 -3.60 6.47
N GLU A 232 12.70 -4.01 5.35
CA GLU A 232 13.15 -3.66 4.00
C GLU A 232 13.08 -2.14 3.72
N VAL A 233 12.20 -1.40 4.39
CA VAL A 233 12.13 0.07 4.25
C VAL A 233 13.36 0.79 4.80
N ALA A 234 14.23 0.08 5.51
CA ALA A 234 15.44 0.63 6.10
C ALA A 234 16.73 -0.01 5.57
N LEU A 235 16.63 -0.99 4.66
CA LEU A 235 17.79 -1.76 4.20
C LEU A 235 18.41 -1.21 2.92
N GLY A 236 19.75 -1.21 2.86
CA GLY A 236 20.50 -0.97 1.64
C GLY A 236 20.47 0.45 1.09
N HIS A 237 20.01 1.41 1.88
CA HIS A 237 19.90 2.81 1.48
C HIS A 237 21.22 3.57 1.65
N THR A 238 21.28 4.74 1.01
CA THR A 238 22.41 5.65 1.19
C THR A 238 22.40 6.26 2.59
N GLU A 239 23.55 6.72 3.07
CA GLU A 239 23.69 7.40 4.36
C GLU A 239 22.80 8.66 4.47
N GLU A 240 22.55 9.33 3.36
CA GLU A 240 21.68 10.50 3.31
C GLU A 240 20.21 10.10 3.53
N ALA A 241 19.75 9.08 2.80
CA ALA A 241 18.41 8.52 2.97
C ALA A 241 18.20 7.99 4.41
N HIS A 242 19.16 7.25 4.94
CA HIS A 242 19.12 6.79 6.33
C HIS A 242 18.95 7.93 7.35
N ARG A 243 19.69 9.04 7.19
CA ARG A 243 19.54 10.20 8.08
C ARG A 243 18.14 10.81 8.02
N GLN A 244 17.57 10.93 6.82
CA GLN A 244 16.21 11.40 6.63
C GLN A 244 15.20 10.44 7.27
N LEU A 245 15.26 9.16 6.92
CA LEU A 245 14.31 8.14 7.36
C LEU A 245 14.30 7.97 8.89
N ARG A 246 15.46 8.00 9.55
CA ARG A 246 15.57 7.93 11.03
C ARG A 246 14.79 9.02 11.75
N THR A 247 14.65 10.20 11.18
CA THR A 247 13.89 11.30 11.79
C THR A 247 12.40 11.21 11.55
N GLN A 248 12.00 10.58 10.45
CA GLN A 248 10.62 10.53 9.95
C GLN A 248 9.92 9.20 10.26
N ALA A 249 10.67 8.11 10.48
CA ALA A 249 10.11 6.83 10.89
C ALA A 249 9.65 6.83 12.35
N ALA A 250 8.56 6.13 12.63
CA ALA A 250 8.11 5.80 13.98
C ALA A 250 8.76 4.52 14.50
N GLY A 251 9.16 3.63 13.59
CA GLY A 251 9.81 2.37 13.87
C GLY A 251 9.83 1.47 12.64
N VAL A 252 10.68 0.48 12.68
CA VAL A 252 10.81 -0.55 11.65
C VAL A 252 10.56 -1.91 12.31
N TYR A 253 9.77 -2.74 11.65
CA TYR A 253 9.38 -4.05 12.18
C TYR A 253 10.26 -5.13 11.54
N CYS A 254 11.14 -5.71 12.33
CA CYS A 254 12.00 -6.80 11.89
C CYS A 254 11.28 -8.14 12.00
N TRP A 255 11.16 -8.85 10.89
CA TRP A 255 10.50 -10.16 10.80
C TRP A 255 11.45 -11.27 10.35
N ASN A 256 12.59 -10.92 9.77
CA ASN A 256 13.56 -11.86 9.28
C ASN A 256 14.91 -11.64 10.00
N THR A 257 15.51 -12.72 10.50
CA THR A 257 16.78 -12.73 11.25
C THR A 257 17.97 -13.15 10.39
N VAL A 258 17.95 -12.92 9.10
CA VAL A 258 19.08 -13.24 8.22
C VAL A 258 20.31 -12.40 8.62
N PRO A 259 21.52 -12.99 8.70
CA PRO A 259 22.75 -12.26 8.99
C PRO A 259 22.94 -11.07 8.03
N GLY A 260 23.24 -9.88 8.56
CA GLY A 260 23.35 -8.63 7.81
C GLY A 260 22.17 -7.68 8.01
N TYR A 261 21.11 -8.10 8.68
CA TYR A 261 20.00 -7.24 9.07
C TYR A 261 20.18 -6.57 10.44
N ASP A 262 21.29 -6.83 11.11
CA ASP A 262 21.64 -6.24 12.42
C ASP A 262 21.79 -4.71 12.36
N GLU A 263 21.92 -4.15 11.15
CA GLU A 263 22.03 -2.69 10.91
C GLU A 263 20.70 -1.95 11.02
N VAL A 264 19.59 -2.65 11.09
CA VAL A 264 18.24 -2.06 11.09
C VAL A 264 17.75 -1.69 12.49
N VAL A 265 18.40 -2.18 13.53
CA VAL A 265 17.92 -2.10 14.92
C VAL A 265 18.36 -0.81 15.64
N TYR A 266 18.65 0.27 14.93
CA TYR A 266 19.08 1.53 15.56
C TYR A 266 18.25 2.73 15.22
#